data_89be0547ee38d2a72afae49ba328e213
#
_entry.id   89be0547ee38d2a72afae49ba328e213
#
_cell.length_a   1.000
_cell.length_b   1.000
_cell.length_c   1.000
_cell.angle_alpha   90.00
_cell.angle_beta   90.00
_cell.angle_gamma   90.00
#
_symmetry.space_group_name_H-M   'P 1'
#
loop_
_entity.id
_entity.type
_entity.pdbx_description
1 polymer ?
#
loop_
_entity_poly.entity_id
_entity_poly.type
_entity_poly.pdbx_seq_one_letter_code
_entity_poly.pdbx_strand_id
1 'polypeptide(L)'
;MNKSGMADALDYALQAGDWTWENDIAVLLFFSPLIIGAVALIWILTVTIYWLFKKRISKKVIVLCIVLISALTLFAQSVSFQKIADRPQTVSILTNSQKQQISEETKGMTEKQIVNYSLKTTAQMLSFSKKNNILKGKANCVGYAKLCSDICNYAFQKNQIKASAKPVVGYIRILGFNIHPIAQKLVSKNMKDFVKDHDFVEIMPKHIHIDPILYDYGIKY
;
A
#
# COMPACT_ATOMS: atom_id res chain seq x y z
N MET A 1 -12.15 19.19 -11.83
CA MET A 1 -10.89 19.25 -11.02
C MET A 1 -10.16 20.52 -11.42
N ASN A 2 -10.00 21.46 -10.49
CA ASN A 2 -9.48 22.79 -10.76
C ASN A 2 -7.95 22.71 -10.88
N LYS A 3 -7.37 23.28 -11.96
CA LYS A 3 -5.91 23.29 -12.22
C LYS A 3 -5.08 23.95 -11.10
N SER A 4 -5.68 24.80 -10.26
CA SER A 4 -5.03 25.42 -9.10
C SER A 4 -4.68 24.39 -8.02
N GLY A 5 -5.55 23.42 -7.72
CA GLY A 5 -5.31 22.44 -6.66
C GLY A 5 -4.17 21.45 -6.94
N MET A 6 -3.83 21.25 -8.23
CA MET A 6 -2.71 20.37 -8.59
C MET A 6 -1.37 21.12 -8.56
N ALA A 7 -1.37 22.42 -8.87
CA ALA A 7 -0.19 23.28 -8.73
C ALA A 7 0.16 23.49 -7.25
N ASP A 8 -0.85 23.74 -6.41
CA ASP A 8 -0.67 23.93 -4.97
C ASP A 8 -0.17 22.65 -4.28
N ALA A 9 -0.63 21.46 -4.73
CA ALA A 9 -0.15 20.18 -4.24
C ALA A 9 1.30 19.90 -4.66
N LEU A 10 1.68 20.29 -5.87
CA LEU A 10 3.06 20.15 -6.38
C LEU A 10 4.00 21.11 -5.66
N ASP A 11 3.59 22.37 -5.46
CA ASP A 11 4.36 23.38 -4.71
C ASP A 11 4.51 22.99 -3.23
N TYR A 12 3.46 22.41 -2.63
CA TYR A 12 3.51 21.88 -1.28
C TYR A 12 4.46 20.67 -1.17
N ALA A 13 4.49 19.80 -2.17
CA ALA A 13 5.42 18.67 -2.25
C ALA A 13 6.88 19.14 -2.43
N LEU A 14 7.12 20.22 -3.20
CA LEU A 14 8.45 20.79 -3.42
C LEU A 14 8.97 21.61 -2.21
N GLN A 15 8.08 22.22 -1.43
CA GLN A 15 8.44 22.96 -0.22
C GLN A 15 8.64 22.05 1.01
N ALA A 16 8.18 20.80 0.96
CA ALA A 16 8.39 19.81 2.02
C ALA A 16 9.81 19.23 1.99
N GLY A 17 10.83 20.05 2.08
CA GLY A 17 12.28 19.85 1.95
C GLY A 17 12.98 18.67 2.65
N ASP A 18 12.31 17.49 2.74
CA ASP A 18 12.83 16.23 3.25
C ASP A 18 12.73 15.07 2.23
N TRP A 19 12.35 15.37 0.97
CA TRP A 19 12.41 14.40 -0.11
C TRP A 19 13.85 14.32 -0.63
N THR A 20 14.62 13.39 -0.09
CA THR A 20 15.89 13.03 -0.70
C THR A 20 15.60 11.95 -1.75
N TRP A 21 16.25 12.04 -2.91
CA TRP A 21 16.21 11.02 -3.98
C TRP A 21 16.45 9.58 -3.46
N GLU A 22 17.08 9.43 -2.29
CA GLU A 22 17.28 8.16 -1.57
C GLU A 22 15.96 7.54 -1.08
N ASN A 23 14.96 8.35 -0.75
CA ASN A 23 13.63 7.86 -0.36
C ASN A 23 12.87 7.32 -1.58
N ASP A 24 13.00 7.99 -2.73
CA ASP A 24 12.41 7.54 -3.99
C ASP A 24 13.02 6.23 -4.47
N ILE A 25 14.34 6.10 -4.36
CA ILE A 25 15.03 4.87 -4.72
C ILE A 25 14.64 3.72 -3.78
N ALA A 26 14.50 3.96 -2.48
CA ALA A 26 14.07 2.92 -1.55
C ALA A 26 12.64 2.43 -1.85
N VAL A 27 11.72 3.36 -2.16
CA VAL A 27 10.36 3.03 -2.61
C VAL A 27 10.39 2.31 -3.96
N LEU A 28 11.15 2.81 -4.93
CA LEU A 28 11.34 2.18 -6.24
C LEU A 28 11.95 0.79 -6.13
N LEU A 29 12.93 0.58 -5.26
CA LEU A 29 13.56 -0.74 -5.04
C LEU A 29 12.63 -1.69 -4.29
N PHE A 30 11.80 -1.19 -3.38
CA PHE A 30 10.79 -1.99 -2.70
C PHE A 30 9.74 -2.52 -3.69
N PHE A 31 9.36 -1.69 -4.67
CA PHE A 31 8.43 -2.06 -5.74
C PHE A 31 9.14 -2.54 -7.02
N SER A 32 10.47 -2.58 -7.06
CA SER A 32 11.24 -2.98 -8.23
C SER A 32 10.84 -4.34 -8.82
N PRO A 33 10.48 -5.39 -8.04
CA PRO A 33 9.99 -6.63 -8.63
C PRO A 33 8.71 -6.46 -9.45
N LEU A 34 7.81 -5.56 -9.02
CA LEU A 34 6.59 -5.22 -9.75
C LEU A 34 6.91 -4.40 -11.01
N ILE A 35 7.84 -3.44 -10.91
CA ILE A 35 8.29 -2.61 -12.02
C ILE A 35 9.04 -3.47 -13.04
N ILE A 36 9.96 -4.33 -12.60
CA ILE A 36 10.69 -5.26 -13.46
C ILE A 36 9.73 -6.23 -14.16
N GLY A 37 8.73 -6.74 -13.43
CA GLY A 37 7.67 -7.57 -13.99
C GLY A 37 6.86 -6.84 -15.06
N ALA A 38 6.46 -5.59 -14.82
CA ALA A 38 5.74 -4.76 -15.78
C ALA A 38 6.58 -4.43 -17.03
N VAL A 39 7.86 -4.08 -16.85
CA VAL A 39 8.79 -3.80 -17.94
C VAL A 39 9.05 -5.06 -18.78
N ALA A 40 9.26 -6.22 -18.13
CA ALA A 40 9.39 -7.49 -18.81
C ALA A 40 8.12 -7.85 -19.61
N LEU A 41 6.94 -7.57 -19.06
CA LEU A 41 5.65 -7.80 -19.70
C LEU A 41 5.47 -6.91 -20.94
N ILE A 42 5.81 -5.63 -20.84
CA ILE A 42 5.81 -4.68 -21.97
C ILE A 42 6.79 -5.13 -23.05
N TRP A 43 7.99 -5.56 -22.65
CA TRP A 43 9.00 -6.06 -23.59
C TRP A 43 8.53 -7.33 -24.32
N ILE A 44 7.97 -8.31 -23.59
CA ILE A 44 7.40 -9.54 -24.16
C ILE A 44 6.25 -9.20 -25.12
N LEU A 45 5.35 -8.29 -24.73
CA LEU A 45 4.27 -7.83 -25.62
C LEU A 45 4.82 -7.17 -26.88
N THR A 46 5.79 -6.29 -26.75
CA THR A 46 6.41 -5.58 -27.88
C THR A 46 7.09 -6.55 -28.85
N VAL A 47 7.87 -7.51 -28.31
CA VAL A 47 8.52 -8.55 -29.09
C VAL A 47 7.45 -9.43 -29.76
N THR A 48 6.39 -9.81 -29.06
CA THR A 48 5.30 -10.63 -29.61
C THR A 48 4.58 -9.90 -30.74
N ILE A 49 4.24 -8.62 -30.56
CA ILE A 49 3.61 -7.77 -31.57
C ILE A 49 4.54 -7.65 -32.81
N TYR A 50 5.83 -7.35 -32.60
CA TYR A 50 6.79 -7.26 -33.68
C TYR A 50 6.89 -8.54 -34.51
N TRP A 51 6.91 -9.71 -33.85
CA TRP A 51 6.93 -11.01 -34.51
C TRP A 51 5.62 -11.36 -35.19
N LEU A 52 4.45 -10.96 -34.62
CA LEU A 52 3.13 -11.12 -35.25
C LEU A 52 3.07 -10.39 -36.61
N PHE A 53 3.61 -9.17 -36.70
CA PHE A 53 3.66 -8.41 -37.94
C PHE A 53 4.63 -9.02 -38.98
N LYS A 54 5.65 -9.77 -38.55
CA LYS A 54 6.59 -10.47 -39.44
C LYS A 54 6.14 -11.85 -39.96
N LYS A 55 4.88 -12.25 -39.72
CA LYS A 55 4.20 -13.46 -40.28
C LYS A 55 4.83 -14.85 -40.04
N ARG A 56 5.59 -15.06 -38.94
CA ARG A 56 6.19 -16.39 -38.68
C ARG A 56 6.04 -16.94 -37.26
N ILE A 57 5.02 -16.55 -36.51
CA ILE A 57 4.82 -17.13 -35.18
C ILE A 57 3.92 -18.35 -35.26
N SER A 58 4.38 -19.47 -34.72
CA SER A 58 3.53 -20.63 -34.54
C SER A 58 2.45 -20.34 -33.48
N LYS A 59 1.25 -20.87 -33.67
CA LYS A 59 0.14 -20.76 -32.67
C LYS A 59 0.58 -21.19 -31.27
N LYS A 60 1.56 -22.11 -31.17
CA LYS A 60 2.13 -22.57 -29.90
C LYS A 60 2.83 -21.47 -29.11
N VAL A 61 3.57 -20.57 -29.78
CA VAL A 61 4.26 -19.44 -29.12
C VAL A 61 3.25 -18.43 -28.60
N ILE A 62 2.18 -18.15 -29.34
CA ILE A 62 1.09 -17.25 -28.89
C ILE A 62 0.43 -17.82 -27.63
N VAL A 63 0.09 -19.10 -27.63
CA VAL A 63 -0.49 -19.77 -26.46
C VAL A 63 0.45 -19.71 -25.26
N LEU A 64 1.74 -19.97 -25.47
CA LEU A 64 2.76 -19.89 -24.40
C LEU A 64 2.84 -18.47 -23.81
N CYS A 65 2.83 -17.43 -24.65
CA CYS A 65 2.85 -16.04 -24.17
C CYS A 65 1.58 -15.70 -23.37
N ILE A 66 0.41 -16.13 -23.82
CA ILE A 66 -0.86 -15.93 -23.09
C ILE A 66 -0.81 -16.64 -21.73
N VAL A 67 -0.33 -17.87 -21.68
CA VAL A 67 -0.18 -18.65 -20.43
C VAL A 67 0.79 -17.95 -19.48
N LEU A 68 1.93 -17.48 -19.98
CA LEU A 68 2.94 -16.74 -19.18
C LEU A 68 2.37 -15.42 -18.66
N ILE A 69 1.64 -14.66 -19.49
CA ILE A 69 1.01 -13.39 -19.08
C ILE A 69 -0.07 -13.67 -18.03
N SER A 70 -0.91 -14.70 -18.24
CA SER A 70 -1.95 -15.10 -17.29
C SER A 70 -1.33 -15.57 -15.96
N ALA A 71 -0.24 -16.35 -16.01
CA ALA A 71 0.50 -16.75 -14.83
C ALA A 71 1.08 -15.56 -14.10
N LEU A 72 1.72 -14.62 -14.79
CA LEU A 72 2.28 -13.39 -14.20
C LEU A 72 1.20 -12.48 -13.60
N THR A 73 0.03 -12.37 -14.22
CA THR A 73 -1.09 -11.59 -13.67
C THR A 73 -1.72 -12.25 -12.43
N LEU A 74 -1.87 -13.57 -12.44
CA LEU A 74 -2.30 -14.33 -11.26
C LEU A 74 -1.25 -14.20 -10.12
N PHE A 75 0.01 -14.20 -10.46
CA PHE A 75 1.10 -14.02 -9.53
C PHE A 75 1.19 -12.59 -8.99
N ALA A 76 0.96 -11.56 -9.79
CA ALA A 76 0.98 -10.16 -9.35
C ALA A 76 -0.15 -9.82 -8.34
N GLN A 77 -1.19 -10.64 -8.24
CA GLN A 77 -2.26 -10.50 -7.25
C GLN A 77 -1.96 -11.18 -5.92
N SER A 78 -0.82 -11.84 -5.76
CA SER A 78 -0.48 -12.60 -4.55
C SER A 78 0.37 -11.81 -3.55
N VAL A 79 -0.02 -10.57 -3.24
CA VAL A 79 0.49 -9.90 -2.04
C VAL A 79 -0.19 -10.53 -0.83
N SER A 80 0.59 -11.01 0.11
CA SER A 80 0.12 -11.55 1.37
C SER A 80 0.93 -11.00 2.53
N PHE A 81 0.38 -11.13 3.73
CA PHE A 81 1.00 -10.59 4.93
C PHE A 81 1.30 -11.71 5.90
N GLN A 82 2.46 -11.65 6.55
CA GLN A 82 2.84 -12.54 7.63
C GLN A 82 3.03 -11.70 8.89
N LYS A 83 2.09 -11.77 9.82
CA LYS A 83 2.20 -11.12 11.12
C LYS A 83 3.31 -11.73 11.95
N ILE A 84 4.09 -10.88 12.63
CA ILE A 84 5.12 -11.25 13.61
C ILE A 84 4.62 -10.95 15.02
N ALA A 85 4.07 -9.74 15.24
CA ALA A 85 3.64 -9.29 16.56
C ALA A 85 2.52 -8.25 16.48
N ASP A 86 1.79 -8.09 17.56
CA ASP A 86 0.88 -6.97 17.77
C ASP A 86 1.67 -5.70 18.14
N ARG A 87 1.22 -4.56 17.66
CA ARG A 87 1.67 -3.26 18.19
C ARG A 87 0.87 -2.92 19.45
N PRO A 88 1.50 -2.28 20.44
CA PRO A 88 0.77 -1.77 21.60
C PRO A 88 -0.37 -0.85 21.16
N GLN A 89 -1.55 -1.08 21.71
CA GLN A 89 -2.65 -0.15 21.51
C GLN A 89 -2.37 1.13 22.31
N THR A 90 -2.36 2.24 21.60
CA THR A 90 -2.21 3.58 22.19
C THR A 90 -3.53 4.33 22.10
N VAL A 91 -3.63 5.45 22.80
CA VAL A 91 -4.80 6.34 22.73
C VAL A 91 -5.04 6.75 21.26
N SER A 92 -6.30 6.89 20.88
CA SER A 92 -6.68 7.34 19.53
C SER A 92 -6.11 8.74 19.25
N ILE A 93 -5.55 8.89 18.05
CA ILE A 93 -4.98 10.15 17.56
C ILE A 93 -6.01 11.04 16.84
N LEU A 94 -7.26 10.57 16.71
CA LEU A 94 -8.33 11.30 16.04
C LEU A 94 -8.77 12.52 16.86
N THR A 95 -8.82 13.67 16.22
CA THR A 95 -9.43 14.89 16.80
C THR A 95 -10.94 14.78 16.87
N ASN A 96 -11.59 15.63 17.68
CA ASN A 96 -13.04 15.63 17.79
C ASN A 96 -13.72 15.94 16.44
N SER A 97 -13.16 16.87 15.65
CA SER A 97 -13.68 17.19 14.33
C SER A 97 -13.59 15.97 13.37
N GLN A 98 -12.48 15.26 13.36
CA GLN A 98 -12.34 14.04 12.56
C GLN A 98 -13.32 12.95 13.01
N LYS A 99 -13.49 12.77 14.31
CA LYS A 99 -14.48 11.83 14.87
C LYS A 99 -15.90 12.15 14.41
N GLN A 100 -16.29 13.42 14.42
CA GLN A 100 -17.60 13.84 13.92
C GLN A 100 -17.74 13.52 12.44
N GLN A 101 -16.78 13.94 11.61
CA GLN A 101 -16.78 13.66 10.18
C GLN A 101 -16.89 12.16 9.89
N ILE A 102 -16.05 11.33 10.53
CA ILE A 102 -16.08 9.87 10.37
C ILE A 102 -17.47 9.32 10.76
N SER A 103 -18.06 9.81 11.86
CA SER A 103 -19.39 9.36 12.30
C SER A 103 -20.49 9.66 11.28
N GLU A 104 -20.43 10.83 10.65
CA GLU A 104 -21.39 11.26 9.63
C GLU A 104 -21.22 10.49 8.33
N GLU A 105 -19.98 10.40 7.84
CA GLU A 105 -19.67 9.77 6.56
C GLU A 105 -19.81 8.24 6.56
N THR A 106 -19.62 7.60 7.72
CA THR A 106 -19.70 6.13 7.82
C THR A 106 -21.03 5.60 8.31
N LYS A 107 -22.02 6.46 8.54
CA LYS A 107 -23.34 6.07 9.07
C LYS A 107 -24.01 5.02 8.20
N GLY A 108 -24.36 3.87 8.79
CA GLY A 108 -25.02 2.75 8.10
C GLY A 108 -24.12 1.92 7.20
N MET A 109 -22.82 2.17 7.19
CA MET A 109 -21.87 1.36 6.41
C MET A 109 -21.67 -0.03 6.99
N THR A 110 -21.47 -1.00 6.12
CA THR A 110 -21.05 -2.37 6.47
C THR A 110 -19.57 -2.39 6.85
N GLU A 111 -19.11 -3.46 7.51
CA GLU A 111 -17.70 -3.68 7.86
C GLU A 111 -16.75 -3.44 6.67
N LYS A 112 -17.05 -4.04 5.51
CA LYS A 112 -16.24 -3.90 4.29
C LYS A 112 -16.19 -2.45 3.78
N GLN A 113 -17.30 -1.74 3.85
CA GLN A 113 -17.37 -0.33 3.44
C GLN A 113 -16.56 0.56 4.39
N ILE A 114 -16.62 0.30 5.70
CA ILE A 114 -15.81 1.02 6.70
C ILE A 114 -14.32 0.77 6.49
N VAL A 115 -13.91 -0.47 6.24
CA VAL A 115 -12.51 -0.81 5.93
C VAL A 115 -12.02 -0.03 4.70
N ASN A 116 -12.79 -0.04 3.61
CA ASN A 116 -12.43 0.72 2.40
C ASN A 116 -12.41 2.23 2.63
N TYR A 117 -13.36 2.76 3.38
CA TYR A 117 -13.40 4.16 3.79
C TYR A 117 -12.14 4.53 4.59
N SER A 118 -11.76 3.69 5.56
CA SER A 118 -10.59 3.93 6.41
C SER A 118 -9.28 3.92 5.62
N LEU A 119 -9.12 2.98 4.68
CA LEU A 119 -7.98 2.95 3.77
C LEU A 119 -7.88 4.25 2.94
N LYS A 120 -9.00 4.63 2.30
CA LYS A 120 -9.08 5.84 1.47
C LYS A 120 -8.80 7.10 2.27
N THR A 121 -9.44 7.25 3.44
CA THR A 121 -9.29 8.43 4.30
C THR A 121 -7.86 8.53 4.83
N THR A 122 -7.23 7.41 5.24
CA THR A 122 -5.83 7.39 5.67
C THR A 122 -4.90 7.85 4.54
N ALA A 123 -5.07 7.33 3.32
CA ALA A 123 -4.29 7.74 2.15
C ALA A 123 -4.48 9.21 1.77
N GLN A 124 -5.67 9.78 2.01
CA GLN A 124 -5.94 11.20 1.79
C GLN A 124 -5.33 12.12 2.86
N MET A 125 -5.22 11.63 4.09
CA MET A 125 -4.73 12.41 5.23
C MET A 125 -3.22 12.36 5.40
N LEU A 126 -2.57 11.35 4.86
CA LEU A 126 -1.13 11.13 5.07
C LEU A 126 -0.39 11.10 3.73
N SER A 127 0.83 11.61 3.76
CA SER A 127 1.86 11.36 2.76
C SER A 127 2.99 10.56 3.39
N PHE A 128 3.60 9.65 2.61
CA PHE A 128 4.65 8.79 3.13
C PHE A 128 5.90 9.59 3.51
N SER A 129 6.43 9.33 4.70
CA SER A 129 7.64 9.98 5.23
C SER A 129 8.38 9.03 6.17
N LYS A 130 9.70 9.10 6.20
CA LYS A 130 10.53 8.32 7.13
C LYS A 130 10.21 8.62 8.60
N LYS A 131 9.83 9.87 8.92
CA LYS A 131 9.48 10.31 10.27
C LYS A 131 7.98 10.43 10.42
N ASN A 132 7.45 9.94 11.54
CA ASN A 132 6.04 10.12 11.89
C ASN A 132 5.78 11.54 12.41
N ASN A 133 4.96 12.28 11.69
CA ASN A 133 4.34 13.52 12.13
C ASN A 133 2.89 13.56 11.60
N ILE A 134 2.05 12.69 12.15
CA ILE A 134 0.68 12.47 11.69
C ILE A 134 -0.13 13.77 11.72
N LEU A 135 0.10 14.64 12.71
CA LEU A 135 -0.56 15.95 12.80
C LEU A 135 -0.23 16.87 11.62
N LYS A 136 0.92 16.69 10.99
CA LYS A 136 1.32 17.41 9.77
C LYS A 136 1.09 16.59 8.49
N GLY A 137 0.30 15.53 8.56
CA GLY A 137 0.00 14.68 7.41
C GLY A 137 1.18 13.86 6.88
N LYS A 138 2.22 13.62 7.71
CA LYS A 138 3.40 12.83 7.29
C LYS A 138 3.57 11.61 8.18
N ALA A 139 3.70 10.42 7.60
CA ALA A 139 3.89 9.20 8.37
C ALA A 139 4.64 8.09 7.62
N ASN A 140 5.26 7.18 8.37
CA ASN A 140 5.72 5.89 7.86
C ASN A 140 4.65 4.80 8.07
N CYS A 141 5.00 3.52 7.85
CA CYS A 141 4.07 2.40 7.99
C CYS A 141 3.40 2.35 9.38
N VAL A 142 4.13 2.65 10.44
CA VAL A 142 3.58 2.68 11.81
C VAL A 142 2.46 3.72 11.93
N GLY A 143 2.69 4.93 11.42
CA GLY A 143 1.69 6.01 11.47
C GLY A 143 0.48 5.75 10.58
N TYR A 144 0.68 5.21 9.38
CA TYR A 144 -0.39 4.79 8.48
C TYR A 144 -1.27 3.70 9.13
N ALA A 145 -0.66 2.63 9.66
CA ALA A 145 -1.38 1.57 10.33
C ALA A 145 -2.14 2.07 11.57
N LYS A 146 -1.53 2.96 12.35
CA LYS A 146 -2.16 3.56 13.53
C LYS A 146 -3.38 4.39 13.16
N LEU A 147 -3.28 5.32 12.21
CA LEU A 147 -4.39 6.16 11.80
C LEU A 147 -5.53 5.33 11.19
N CYS A 148 -5.21 4.40 10.31
CA CYS A 148 -6.19 3.51 9.70
C CYS A 148 -6.95 2.68 10.73
N SER A 149 -6.24 2.10 11.71
CA SER A 149 -6.87 1.33 12.78
C SER A 149 -7.77 2.20 13.68
N ASP A 150 -7.39 3.44 13.96
CA ASP A 150 -8.19 4.36 14.75
C ASP A 150 -9.49 4.76 14.03
N ILE A 151 -9.41 5.03 12.72
CA ILE A 151 -10.59 5.32 11.89
C ILE A 151 -11.53 4.12 11.87
N CYS A 152 -10.99 2.90 11.60
CA CYS A 152 -11.78 1.67 11.61
C CYS A 152 -12.50 1.47 12.94
N ASN A 153 -11.78 1.52 14.06
CA ASN A 153 -12.33 1.26 15.37
C ASN A 153 -13.42 2.26 15.76
N TYR A 154 -13.19 3.55 15.47
CA TYR A 154 -14.18 4.57 15.75
C TYR A 154 -15.45 4.37 14.90
N ALA A 155 -15.31 4.09 13.60
CA ALA A 155 -16.42 3.82 12.70
C ALA A 155 -17.17 2.54 13.06
N PHE A 156 -16.47 1.45 13.42
CA PHE A 156 -17.08 0.21 13.90
C PHE A 156 -17.92 0.44 15.16
N GLN A 157 -17.36 1.17 16.13
CA GLN A 157 -18.09 1.53 17.35
C GLN A 157 -19.37 2.31 17.05
N LYS A 158 -19.31 3.33 16.18
CA LYS A 158 -20.47 4.16 15.82
C LYS A 158 -21.56 3.40 15.08
N ASN A 159 -21.17 2.40 14.28
CA ASN A 159 -22.10 1.55 13.53
C ASN A 159 -22.46 0.25 14.27
N GLN A 160 -22.06 0.08 15.54
CA GLN A 160 -22.34 -1.11 16.38
C GLN A 160 -21.84 -2.41 15.73
N ILE A 161 -20.77 -2.35 14.93
CA ILE A 161 -20.17 -3.51 14.27
C ILE A 161 -19.24 -4.18 15.26
N LYS A 162 -19.42 -5.51 15.45
CA LYS A 162 -18.56 -6.35 16.29
C LYS A 162 -17.25 -6.72 15.59
N ALA A 163 -16.48 -5.72 15.23
CA ALA A 163 -15.15 -5.85 14.65
C ALA A 163 -14.18 -4.91 15.37
N SER A 164 -12.89 -5.18 15.26
CA SER A 164 -11.84 -4.28 15.75
C SER A 164 -10.65 -4.31 14.80
N ALA A 165 -9.94 -3.19 14.73
CA ALA A 165 -8.73 -3.04 13.94
C ALA A 165 -7.52 -2.88 14.86
N LYS A 166 -6.44 -3.61 14.59
CA LYS A 166 -5.21 -3.56 15.37
C LYS A 166 -4.03 -3.29 14.44
N PRO A 167 -3.17 -2.31 14.76
CA PRO A 167 -1.89 -2.19 14.07
C PRO A 167 -1.01 -3.38 14.46
N VAL A 168 -0.39 -4.01 13.49
CA VAL A 168 0.47 -5.17 13.66
C VAL A 168 1.74 -4.99 12.84
N VAL A 169 2.83 -5.61 13.27
CA VAL A 169 4.08 -5.66 12.54
C VAL A 169 4.29 -7.02 11.91
N GLY A 170 4.83 -7.04 10.70
CA GLY A 170 5.09 -8.28 10.00
C GLY A 170 5.91 -8.12 8.73
N TYR A 171 5.72 -9.07 7.83
CA TYR A 171 6.37 -9.09 6.52
C TYR A 171 5.34 -9.03 5.41
N ILE A 172 5.65 -8.25 4.38
CA ILE A 172 4.97 -8.35 3.10
C ILE A 172 5.60 -9.53 2.33
N ARG A 173 4.74 -10.38 1.81
CA ARG A 173 5.13 -11.48 0.92
C ARG A 173 4.58 -11.22 -0.47
N ILE A 174 5.44 -11.32 -1.48
CA ILE A 174 5.05 -11.29 -2.87
C ILE A 174 5.35 -12.68 -3.44
N LEU A 175 4.37 -13.32 -4.03
CA LEU A 175 4.50 -14.70 -4.53
C LEU A 175 4.86 -15.71 -3.42
N GLY A 176 4.45 -15.45 -2.19
CA GLY A 176 4.84 -16.27 -1.04
C GLY A 176 6.26 -16.01 -0.51
N PHE A 177 7.09 -15.19 -1.19
CA PHE A 177 8.44 -14.84 -0.75
C PHE A 177 8.42 -13.60 0.14
N ASN A 178 9.13 -13.67 1.28
CA ASN A 178 9.38 -12.50 2.10
C ASN A 178 10.36 -11.56 1.38
N ILE A 179 9.89 -10.34 1.05
CA ILE A 179 10.69 -9.36 0.29
C ILE A 179 11.66 -8.54 1.15
N HIS A 180 11.48 -8.50 2.47
CA HIS A 180 12.26 -7.65 3.36
C HIS A 180 13.76 -7.99 3.40
N PRO A 181 14.21 -9.28 3.41
CA PRO A 181 15.63 -9.61 3.33
C PRO A 181 16.28 -9.16 2.02
N ILE A 182 15.52 -9.15 0.92
CA ILE A 182 15.98 -8.65 -0.39
C ILE A 182 16.10 -7.13 -0.33
N ALA A 183 15.07 -6.45 0.15
CA ALA A 183 15.06 -5.00 0.34
C ALA A 183 16.25 -4.53 1.20
N GLN A 184 16.52 -5.21 2.33
CA GLN A 184 17.65 -4.89 3.21
C GLN A 184 19.03 -5.01 2.52
N LYS A 185 19.17 -5.88 1.52
CA LYS A 185 20.43 -6.01 0.75
C LYS A 185 20.59 -4.89 -0.28
N LEU A 186 19.49 -4.35 -0.78
CA LEU A 186 19.47 -3.35 -1.85
C LEU A 186 19.54 -1.90 -1.33
N VAL A 187 19.12 -1.66 -0.08
CA VAL A 187 19.10 -0.31 0.48
C VAL A 187 20.41 0.04 1.20
N SER A 188 20.64 1.34 1.37
CA SER A 188 21.78 1.86 2.16
C SER A 188 21.70 1.42 3.63
N LYS A 189 22.85 1.45 4.34
CA LYS A 189 22.94 1.05 5.75
C LYS A 189 21.91 1.76 6.63
N ASN A 190 21.66 3.03 6.38
CA ASN A 190 20.73 3.87 7.16
C ASN A 190 19.24 3.51 6.92
N MET A 191 18.94 2.73 5.88
CA MET A 191 17.59 2.32 5.54
C MET A 191 17.29 0.86 5.93
N LYS A 192 18.29 0.09 6.35
CA LYS A 192 18.11 -1.35 6.66
C LYS A 192 17.10 -1.59 7.77
N ASP A 193 17.14 -0.78 8.83
CA ASP A 193 16.19 -0.90 9.93
C ASP A 193 14.78 -0.48 9.52
N PHE A 194 14.68 0.43 8.55
CA PHE A 194 13.40 0.90 8.04
C PHE A 194 12.68 -0.14 7.18
N VAL A 195 13.42 -0.93 6.42
CA VAL A 195 12.87 -1.97 5.50
C VAL A 195 12.91 -3.39 6.08
N LYS A 196 13.27 -3.56 7.36
CA LYS A 196 13.36 -4.90 7.98
C LYS A 196 12.01 -5.56 8.20
N ASP A 197 10.99 -4.78 8.46
CA ASP A 197 9.62 -5.17 8.72
C ASP A 197 8.65 -4.11 8.19
N HIS A 198 7.36 -4.37 8.30
CA HIS A 198 6.31 -3.48 7.84
C HIS A 198 5.12 -3.51 8.78
N ASP A 199 4.52 -2.34 9.02
CA ASP A 199 3.31 -2.23 9.82
C ASP A 199 2.08 -2.16 8.91
N PHE A 200 1.08 -2.96 9.25
CA PHE A 200 -0.21 -3.03 8.58
C PHE A 200 -1.32 -3.20 9.61
N VAL A 201 -2.56 -3.34 9.20
CA VAL A 201 -3.72 -3.45 10.10
C VAL A 201 -4.35 -4.83 9.97
N GLU A 202 -4.63 -5.46 11.12
CA GLU A 202 -5.40 -6.70 11.22
C GLU A 202 -6.83 -6.39 11.68
N ILE A 203 -7.81 -6.86 10.94
CA ILE A 203 -9.25 -6.73 11.27
C ILE A 203 -9.73 -8.01 11.94
N MET A 204 -10.14 -7.90 13.19
CA MET A 204 -10.66 -8.99 14.01
C MET A 204 -12.18 -9.07 13.93
N PRO A 205 -12.81 -10.22 14.10
CA PRO A 205 -12.20 -11.54 14.41
C PRO A 205 -11.77 -12.34 13.16
N LYS A 206 -11.93 -11.80 11.96
CA LYS A 206 -11.69 -12.51 10.70
C LYS A 206 -10.21 -12.63 10.31
N HIS A 207 -9.31 -12.00 11.05
CA HIS A 207 -7.87 -11.94 10.75
C HIS A 207 -7.55 -11.44 9.31
N ILE A 208 -8.36 -10.49 8.83
CA ILE A 208 -8.11 -9.87 7.52
C ILE A 208 -7.02 -8.83 7.67
N HIS A 209 -5.99 -8.92 6.85
CA HIS A 209 -4.91 -7.93 6.83
C HIS A 209 -5.19 -6.89 5.75
N ILE A 210 -5.03 -5.61 6.10
CA ILE A 210 -5.15 -4.47 5.19
C ILE A 210 -3.95 -3.56 5.36
N ASP A 211 -3.50 -2.96 4.26
CA ASP A 211 -2.34 -2.09 4.26
C ASP A 211 -2.66 -0.74 3.63
N PRO A 212 -2.74 0.32 4.44
CA PRO A 212 -3.07 1.64 3.94
C PRO A 212 -1.97 2.26 3.06
N ILE A 213 -0.70 1.84 3.20
CA ILE A 213 0.38 2.29 2.31
C ILE A 213 0.25 1.65 0.94
N LEU A 214 0.09 0.32 0.87
CA LEU A 214 -0.12 -0.36 -0.40
C LEU A 214 -1.35 0.18 -1.12
N TYR A 215 -2.42 0.49 -0.37
CA TYR A 215 -3.60 1.13 -0.91
C TYR A 215 -3.30 2.52 -1.49
N ASP A 216 -2.52 3.35 -0.78
CA ASP A 216 -2.13 4.70 -1.21
C ASP A 216 -1.33 4.65 -2.53
N TYR A 217 -0.46 3.65 -2.69
CA TYR A 217 0.25 3.38 -3.94
C TYR A 217 -0.58 2.66 -5.02
N GLY A 218 -1.88 2.44 -4.79
CA GLY A 218 -2.79 1.81 -5.76
C GLY A 218 -2.59 0.30 -5.92
N ILE A 219 -1.88 -0.35 -5.01
CA ILE A 219 -1.64 -1.79 -5.03
C ILE A 219 -2.86 -2.50 -4.43
N LYS A 220 -3.51 -3.33 -5.25
CA LYS A 220 -4.61 -4.21 -4.82
C LYS A 220 -4.04 -5.56 -4.39
N TYR A 221 -4.56 -6.15 -3.33
CA TYR A 221 -4.16 -7.43 -2.75
C TYR A 221 -5.38 -8.17 -2.18
#